data_ca7652ef142db628acb7d3c5aa46feb0
#
_entry.id   ca7652ef142db628acb7d3c5aa46feb0
#
_cell.length_a   1.000
_cell.length_b   1.000
_cell.length_c   1.000
_cell.angle_alpha   90.00
_cell.angle_beta   90.00
_cell.angle_gamma   90.00
#
_symmetry.space_group_name_H-M   'P 1'
#
loop_
_entity.id
_entity.type
_entity.pdbx_description
1 polymer ?
#
loop_
_entity_poly.entity_id
_entity_poly.type
_entity_poly.pdbx_seq_one_letter_code
_entity_poly.pdbx_strand_id
1 'polypeptide(L)'
;MYVDSSTPLNCVFAVTIRGSFTLERLRNALHKVQQKHPLLRASIKEDAAGVPYFVSSNKLSEIPVRIGERVSDDDWKVQSKAEWRKLFDGKNAPLARVVWLKDAEVSDLILVCPHCICDGTTFIALMTEILEVLDKPEKELSSYLPFNSMEGLLSQSFKASKGKILKAKFFSVVARLFFLFKSTKSKKPEGQNYFVHWRLDAEKTAALTIECKTAGASVYAALCVILLKAFQSVKGNKAQGKIICPVDVRRFVTEI
;
A
#
# COMPACT_ATOMS: atom_id res chain seq x y z
N MET A 1 10.87 -6.47 6.05
CA MET A 1 9.43 -6.24 6.15
C MET A 1 8.60 -7.53 6.12
N TYR A 2 8.86 -8.45 5.21
CA TYR A 2 8.19 -9.77 5.20
C TYR A 2 8.78 -10.75 6.24
N VAL A 3 9.99 -10.51 6.67
CA VAL A 3 10.82 -11.44 7.49
C VAL A 3 10.32 -11.59 8.93
N ASP A 4 9.47 -10.70 9.41
CA ASP A 4 8.84 -10.82 10.73
C ASP A 4 7.38 -11.23 10.57
N SER A 5 7.13 -12.54 10.49
CA SER A 5 5.77 -13.11 10.46
C SER A 5 4.94 -12.77 11.70
N SER A 6 5.53 -12.13 12.70
CA SER A 6 4.86 -11.72 13.93
C SER A 6 4.22 -10.33 13.86
N THR A 7 4.64 -9.50 12.89
CA THR A 7 4.14 -8.12 12.75
C THR A 7 3.59 -7.91 11.34
N PRO A 8 2.28 -8.06 11.14
CA PRO A 8 1.68 -7.82 9.83
C PRO A 8 1.86 -6.35 9.43
N LEU A 9 2.39 -6.15 8.23
CA LEU A 9 2.47 -4.84 7.61
C LEU A 9 1.53 -4.82 6.39
N ASN A 10 0.24 -4.81 6.68
CA ASN A 10 -0.79 -4.76 5.66
C ASN A 10 -1.14 -3.32 5.32
N CYS A 11 -1.34 -3.06 4.04
CA CYS A 11 -2.04 -1.90 3.56
C CYS A 11 -3.50 -2.26 3.37
N VAL A 12 -4.38 -1.38 3.80
CA VAL A 12 -5.83 -1.53 3.72
C VAL A 12 -6.39 -0.31 3.02
N PHE A 13 -7.13 -0.52 1.96
CA PHE A 13 -7.75 0.53 1.18
C PHE A 13 -9.24 0.28 1.06
N ALA A 14 -10.05 1.20 1.56
CA ALA A 14 -11.49 1.10 1.56
C ALA A 14 -12.11 2.16 0.64
N VAL A 15 -13.10 1.76 -0.15
CA VAL A 15 -13.93 2.65 -0.96
C VAL A 15 -15.39 2.36 -0.70
N THR A 16 -16.21 3.41 -0.67
CA THR A 16 -17.65 3.30 -0.64
C THR A 16 -18.19 3.45 -2.06
N ILE A 17 -18.94 2.46 -2.50
CA ILE A 17 -19.51 2.35 -3.85
C ILE A 17 -21.02 2.53 -3.74
N ARG A 18 -21.58 3.42 -4.54
CA ARG A 18 -23.03 3.56 -4.71
C ARG A 18 -23.48 2.77 -5.92
N GLY A 19 -24.56 2.05 -5.77
CA GLY A 19 -25.09 1.11 -6.75
C GLY A 19 -24.91 -0.34 -6.31
N SER A 20 -25.54 -1.24 -7.04
CA SER A 20 -25.54 -2.68 -6.75
C SER A 20 -24.74 -3.44 -7.79
N PHE A 21 -24.04 -4.47 -7.35
CA PHE A 21 -23.37 -5.44 -8.22
C PHE A 21 -23.44 -6.84 -7.59
N THR A 22 -23.21 -7.85 -8.39
CA THR A 22 -23.23 -9.25 -7.94
C THR A 22 -21.85 -9.72 -7.52
N LEU A 23 -21.82 -10.79 -6.71
CA LEU A 23 -20.55 -11.44 -6.35
C LEU A 23 -19.82 -11.96 -7.59
N GLU A 24 -20.54 -12.43 -8.58
CA GLU A 24 -19.99 -12.91 -9.85
C GLU A 24 -19.26 -11.78 -10.59
N ARG A 25 -19.88 -10.60 -10.70
CA ARG A 25 -19.23 -9.42 -11.31
C ARG A 25 -17.98 -9.03 -10.56
N LEU A 26 -18.02 -9.03 -9.22
CA LEU A 26 -16.85 -8.71 -8.40
C LEU A 26 -15.72 -9.74 -8.61
N ARG A 27 -16.04 -11.03 -8.62
CA ARG A 27 -15.04 -12.08 -8.89
C ARG A 27 -14.44 -11.96 -10.28
N ASN A 28 -15.25 -11.69 -11.31
CA ASN A 28 -14.75 -11.43 -12.65
C ASN A 28 -13.78 -10.23 -12.69
N ALA A 29 -14.14 -9.13 -12.04
CA ALA A 29 -13.27 -7.96 -11.96
C ALA A 29 -11.95 -8.28 -11.25
N LEU A 30 -12.01 -8.94 -10.11
CA LEU A 30 -10.82 -9.36 -9.36
C LEU A 30 -9.96 -10.34 -10.16
N HIS A 31 -10.57 -11.27 -10.88
CA HIS A 31 -9.86 -12.20 -11.74
C HIS A 31 -9.08 -11.47 -12.85
N LYS A 32 -9.74 -10.56 -13.60
CA LYS A 32 -9.09 -9.80 -14.67
C LYS A 32 -7.95 -8.93 -14.14
N VAL A 33 -8.13 -8.26 -13.01
CA VAL A 33 -7.08 -7.46 -12.35
C VAL A 33 -5.95 -8.35 -11.85
N GLN A 34 -6.26 -9.51 -11.26
CA GLN A 34 -5.26 -10.49 -10.83
C GLN A 34 -4.43 -11.02 -12.01
N GLN A 35 -5.06 -11.27 -13.17
CA GLN A 35 -4.35 -11.69 -14.38
C GLN A 35 -3.44 -10.59 -14.93
N LYS A 36 -3.86 -9.34 -14.85
CA LYS A 36 -3.04 -8.20 -15.29
C LYS A 36 -1.77 -8.02 -14.44
N HIS A 37 -1.88 -8.13 -13.12
CA HIS A 37 -0.81 -7.78 -12.18
C HIS A 37 -0.05 -9.02 -11.67
N PRO A 38 1.21 -9.26 -12.10
CA PRO A 38 1.98 -10.44 -11.71
C PRO A 38 2.15 -10.62 -10.20
N LEU A 39 2.27 -9.54 -9.42
CA LEU A 39 2.42 -9.60 -7.97
C LEU A 39 1.14 -10.05 -7.23
N LEU A 40 -0.03 -9.88 -7.82
CA LEU A 40 -1.28 -10.44 -7.29
C LEU A 40 -1.40 -11.96 -7.55
N ARG A 41 -0.52 -12.51 -8.38
CA ARG A 41 -0.35 -13.94 -8.68
C ARG A 41 0.97 -14.49 -8.14
N ALA A 42 1.59 -13.77 -7.20
CA ALA A 42 2.87 -14.16 -6.65
C ALA A 42 2.72 -14.84 -5.29
N SER A 43 3.56 -15.82 -5.05
CA SER A 43 3.89 -16.34 -3.73
C SER A 43 5.31 -15.92 -3.34
N ILE A 44 5.62 -15.98 -2.06
CA ILE A 44 6.95 -15.69 -1.54
C ILE A 44 7.66 -17.00 -1.24
N LYS A 45 8.85 -17.16 -1.80
CA LYS A 45 9.77 -18.27 -1.51
C LYS A 45 11.07 -17.73 -0.97
N GLU A 46 11.85 -18.60 -0.38
CA GLU A 46 13.20 -18.30 0.11
C GLU A 46 14.21 -19.14 -0.67
N ASP A 47 15.35 -18.56 -1.01
CA ASP A 47 16.47 -19.28 -1.61
C ASP A 47 17.26 -20.06 -0.54
N ALA A 48 18.31 -20.73 -0.96
CA ALA A 48 19.17 -21.53 -0.07
C ALA A 48 19.88 -20.68 1.02
N ALA A 49 20.00 -19.38 0.82
CA ALA A 49 20.55 -18.43 1.78
C ALA A 49 19.48 -17.77 2.68
N GLY A 50 18.20 -18.16 2.53
CA GLY A 50 17.08 -17.59 3.27
C GLY A 50 16.64 -16.21 2.75
N VAL A 51 17.04 -15.83 1.53
CA VAL A 51 16.63 -14.56 0.94
C VAL A 51 15.27 -14.72 0.27
N PRO A 52 14.26 -13.92 0.67
CA PRO A 52 12.93 -14.02 0.09
C PRO A 52 12.88 -13.45 -1.33
N TYR A 53 12.13 -14.14 -2.20
CA TYR A 53 11.84 -13.69 -3.56
C TYR A 53 10.40 -14.03 -3.98
N PHE A 54 9.88 -13.30 -4.96
CA PHE A 54 8.54 -13.55 -5.49
C PHE A 54 8.57 -14.57 -6.63
N VAL A 55 7.59 -15.45 -6.63
CA VAL A 55 7.34 -16.40 -7.73
C VAL A 55 5.92 -16.18 -8.23
N SER A 56 5.78 -15.62 -9.42
CA SER A 56 4.48 -15.48 -10.07
C SER A 56 4.05 -16.80 -10.72
N SER A 57 2.79 -17.16 -10.56
CA SER A 57 2.21 -18.40 -11.11
C SER A 57 0.77 -18.18 -11.56
N ASN A 58 0.43 -18.73 -12.72
CA ASN A 58 -0.96 -18.76 -13.20
C ASN A 58 -1.83 -19.80 -12.47
N LYS A 59 -1.22 -20.63 -11.62
CA LYS A 59 -1.92 -21.69 -10.85
C LYS A 59 -2.33 -21.23 -9.45
N LEU A 60 -2.10 -19.95 -9.09
CA LEU A 60 -2.56 -19.44 -7.80
C LEU A 60 -4.08 -19.33 -7.75
N SER A 61 -4.60 -19.57 -6.55
CA SER A 61 -6.04 -19.42 -6.26
C SER A 61 -6.50 -17.97 -6.47
N GLU A 62 -7.78 -17.82 -6.71
CA GLU A 62 -8.43 -16.52 -6.83
C GLU A 62 -8.27 -15.68 -5.54
N ILE A 63 -8.32 -14.35 -5.70
CA ILE A 63 -8.35 -13.43 -4.56
C ILE A 63 -9.60 -13.72 -3.73
N PRO A 64 -9.45 -14.10 -2.45
CA PRO A 64 -10.59 -14.44 -1.61
C PRO A 64 -11.44 -13.20 -1.30
N VAL A 65 -12.77 -13.37 -1.42
CA VAL A 65 -13.75 -12.34 -1.07
C VAL A 65 -14.54 -12.80 0.14
N ARG A 66 -14.43 -12.03 1.23
CA ARG A 66 -15.29 -12.19 2.40
C ARG A 66 -16.43 -11.19 2.32
N ILE A 67 -17.65 -11.69 2.43
CA ILE A 67 -18.87 -10.85 2.41
C ILE A 67 -19.30 -10.62 3.85
N GLY A 68 -19.69 -9.40 4.16
CA GLY A 68 -20.33 -8.99 5.39
C GLY A 68 -21.50 -8.06 5.10
N GLU A 69 -22.32 -7.82 6.08
CA GLU A 69 -23.39 -6.83 6.02
C GLU A 69 -22.83 -5.44 6.35
N ARG A 70 -23.31 -4.41 5.65
CA ARG A 70 -23.05 -3.00 5.93
C ARG A 70 -24.24 -2.45 6.70
N VAL A 71 -24.03 -2.13 7.96
CA VAL A 71 -25.05 -1.62 8.88
C VAL A 71 -24.87 -0.12 9.13
N SER A 72 -23.63 0.36 9.02
CA SER A 72 -23.29 1.77 9.28
C SER A 72 -22.20 2.31 8.34
N ASP A 73 -22.10 3.63 8.27
CA ASP A 73 -21.06 4.33 7.52
C ASP A 73 -19.65 4.13 8.12
N ASP A 74 -19.54 3.55 9.29
CA ASP A 74 -18.27 3.35 10.00
C ASP A 74 -17.79 1.88 10.01
N ASP A 75 -18.57 0.95 9.44
CA ASP A 75 -18.26 -0.48 9.45
C ASP A 75 -16.94 -0.80 8.76
N TRP A 76 -16.60 -0.06 7.69
CA TRP A 76 -15.32 -0.19 7.03
C TRP A 76 -14.13 0.05 7.97
N LYS A 77 -14.26 0.91 8.99
CA LYS A 77 -13.21 1.18 9.99
C LYS A 77 -12.96 -0.05 10.87
N VAL A 78 -14.03 -0.70 11.31
CA VAL A 78 -13.96 -1.91 12.14
C VAL A 78 -13.29 -3.03 11.35
N GLN A 79 -13.73 -3.26 10.11
CA GLN A 79 -13.17 -4.29 9.25
C GLN A 79 -11.72 -4.00 8.86
N SER A 80 -11.40 -2.76 8.52
CA SER A 80 -10.03 -2.34 8.21
C SER A 80 -9.09 -2.60 9.38
N LYS A 81 -9.51 -2.29 10.61
CA LYS A 81 -8.73 -2.56 11.83
C LYS A 81 -8.47 -4.06 12.04
N ALA A 82 -9.47 -4.90 11.77
CA ALA A 82 -9.34 -6.35 11.86
C ALA A 82 -8.39 -6.91 10.79
N GLU A 83 -8.55 -6.45 9.55
CA GLU A 83 -7.72 -6.89 8.42
C GLU A 83 -6.26 -6.43 8.53
N TRP A 84 -6.00 -5.29 9.17
CA TRP A 84 -4.64 -4.79 9.37
C TRP A 84 -3.76 -5.76 10.18
N ARG A 85 -4.38 -6.52 11.09
CA ARG A 85 -3.66 -7.46 11.97
C ARG A 85 -3.56 -8.87 11.41
N LYS A 86 -4.35 -9.19 10.40
CA LYS A 86 -4.45 -10.55 9.88
C LYS A 86 -3.29 -10.85 8.93
N LEU A 87 -2.46 -11.81 9.29
CA LEU A 87 -1.34 -12.25 8.48
C LEU A 87 -1.77 -12.78 7.10
N PHE A 88 -0.88 -12.69 6.14
CA PHE A 88 -0.97 -13.39 4.86
C PHE A 88 -0.16 -14.68 4.90
N ASP A 89 -0.72 -15.76 4.36
CA ASP A 89 0.07 -16.93 3.98
C ASP A 89 0.75 -16.65 2.63
N GLY A 90 1.94 -16.07 2.70
CA GLY A 90 2.67 -15.69 1.49
C GLY A 90 3.17 -16.88 0.66
N LYS A 91 3.10 -18.13 1.17
CA LYS A 91 3.60 -19.32 0.46
C LYS A 91 2.54 -19.93 -0.46
N ASN A 92 1.28 -19.96 -0.02
CA ASN A 92 0.24 -20.79 -0.64
C ASN A 92 -1.00 -20.00 -1.11
N ALA A 93 -1.14 -18.75 -0.71
CA ALA A 93 -2.30 -17.93 -1.01
C ALA A 93 -1.91 -16.64 -1.76
N PRO A 94 -2.83 -16.03 -2.52
CA PRO A 94 -2.56 -14.76 -3.17
C PRO A 94 -2.29 -13.66 -2.13
N LEU A 95 -1.41 -12.73 -2.50
CA LEU A 95 -1.01 -11.60 -1.64
C LEU A 95 -2.06 -10.46 -1.70
N ALA A 96 -3.31 -10.83 -1.84
CA ALA A 96 -4.44 -9.92 -1.78
C ALA A 96 -5.66 -10.62 -1.21
N ARG A 97 -6.53 -9.87 -0.54
CA ARG A 97 -7.87 -10.32 -0.15
C ARG A 97 -8.82 -9.14 -0.14
N VAL A 98 -10.10 -9.43 -0.27
CA VAL A 98 -11.15 -8.43 -0.33
C VAL A 98 -12.18 -8.68 0.76
N VAL A 99 -12.65 -7.63 1.39
CA VAL A 99 -13.86 -7.62 2.21
C VAL A 99 -14.89 -6.76 1.51
N TRP A 100 -16.06 -7.31 1.27
CA TRP A 100 -17.20 -6.61 0.70
C TRP A 100 -18.30 -6.51 1.76
N LEU A 101 -18.52 -5.30 2.26
CA LEU A 101 -19.63 -4.98 3.14
C LEU A 101 -20.81 -4.54 2.26
N LYS A 102 -21.83 -5.37 2.23
CA LYS A 102 -22.95 -5.23 1.31
C LYS A 102 -24.17 -4.61 1.99
N ASP A 103 -24.80 -3.68 1.31
CA ASP A 103 -26.15 -3.19 1.54
C ASP A 103 -26.85 -3.07 0.17
N ALA A 104 -28.13 -2.69 0.15
CA ALA A 104 -28.97 -2.65 -1.06
C ALA A 104 -28.45 -1.65 -2.10
N GLU A 105 -28.06 -0.46 -1.68
CA GLU A 105 -27.68 0.65 -2.56
C GLU A 105 -26.24 1.12 -2.40
N VAL A 106 -25.62 0.78 -1.28
CA VAL A 106 -24.26 1.24 -0.94
C VAL A 106 -23.45 0.06 -0.43
N SER A 107 -22.23 -0.07 -0.90
CA SER A 107 -21.30 -1.10 -0.45
C SER A 107 -19.97 -0.49 -0.08
N ASP A 108 -19.29 -1.07 0.91
CA ASP A 108 -17.88 -0.77 1.14
C ASP A 108 -17.02 -1.93 0.63
N LEU A 109 -16.09 -1.64 -0.27
CA LEU A 109 -15.13 -2.59 -0.78
C LEU A 109 -13.76 -2.28 -0.17
N ILE A 110 -13.20 -3.26 0.54
CA ILE A 110 -11.93 -3.13 1.25
C ILE A 110 -10.92 -4.07 0.61
N LEU A 111 -9.93 -3.53 -0.07
CA LEU A 111 -8.81 -4.27 -0.63
C LEU A 111 -7.65 -4.26 0.37
N VAL A 112 -7.09 -5.44 0.62
CA VAL A 112 -6.00 -5.64 1.57
C VAL A 112 -4.84 -6.34 0.86
N CYS A 113 -3.65 -5.78 0.96
CA CYS A 113 -2.41 -6.38 0.45
C CYS A 113 -1.28 -6.19 1.46
N PRO A 114 -0.26 -7.07 1.52
CA PRO A 114 0.94 -6.80 2.28
C PRO A 114 1.72 -5.66 1.63
N HIS A 115 2.34 -4.80 2.44
CA HIS A 115 3.02 -3.58 1.95
C HIS A 115 4.26 -3.85 1.07
N CYS A 116 4.69 -5.11 0.96
CA CYS A 116 5.78 -5.47 0.07
C CYS A 116 5.38 -5.49 -1.41
N ILE A 117 4.08 -5.51 -1.75
CA ILE A 117 3.59 -5.52 -3.13
C ILE A 117 2.76 -4.29 -3.50
N CYS A 118 2.40 -3.45 -2.55
CA CYS A 118 1.53 -2.31 -2.80
C CYS A 118 1.89 -1.09 -1.95
N ASP A 119 1.52 0.07 -2.47
CA ASP A 119 1.50 1.35 -1.79
C ASP A 119 0.22 2.13 -2.16
N GLY A 120 0.09 3.37 -1.74
CA GLY A 120 -1.10 4.18 -2.00
C GLY A 120 -1.41 4.34 -3.49
N THR A 121 -0.39 4.57 -4.33
CA THR A 121 -0.56 4.71 -5.79
C THR A 121 -1.02 3.40 -6.42
N THR A 122 -0.43 2.28 -6.01
CA THR A 122 -0.83 0.94 -6.46
C THR A 122 -2.29 0.66 -6.11
N PHE A 123 -2.73 1.00 -4.89
CA PHE A 123 -4.13 0.79 -4.50
C PHE A 123 -5.12 1.61 -5.33
N ILE A 124 -4.78 2.86 -5.63
CA ILE A 124 -5.62 3.70 -6.50
C ILE A 124 -5.75 3.04 -7.88
N ALA A 125 -4.64 2.59 -8.47
CA ALA A 125 -4.67 1.93 -9.77
C ALA A 125 -5.50 0.63 -9.74
N LEU A 126 -5.23 -0.26 -8.78
CA LEU A 126 -5.97 -1.52 -8.63
C LEU A 126 -7.47 -1.28 -8.42
N MET A 127 -7.84 -0.34 -7.56
CA MET A 127 -9.24 -0.04 -7.28
C MET A 127 -9.93 0.58 -8.50
N THR A 128 -9.25 1.48 -9.21
CA THR A 128 -9.78 2.05 -10.47
C THR A 128 -10.06 0.95 -11.48
N GLU A 129 -9.14 0.02 -11.68
CA GLU A 129 -9.32 -1.11 -12.61
C GLU A 129 -10.45 -2.05 -12.17
N ILE A 130 -10.56 -2.36 -10.88
CA ILE A 130 -11.66 -3.16 -10.34
C ILE A 130 -13.01 -2.48 -10.62
N LEU A 131 -13.13 -1.18 -10.34
CA LEU A 131 -14.35 -0.42 -10.56
C LEU A 131 -14.70 -0.30 -12.05
N GLU A 132 -13.71 -0.10 -12.91
CA GLU A 132 -13.91 -0.07 -14.37
C GLU A 132 -14.44 -1.40 -14.93
N VAL A 133 -13.91 -2.54 -14.45
CA VAL A 133 -14.41 -3.86 -14.87
C VAL A 133 -15.75 -4.18 -14.21
N LEU A 134 -16.01 -3.69 -12.99
CA LEU A 134 -17.34 -3.77 -12.38
C LEU A 134 -18.38 -3.01 -13.21
N ASP A 135 -18.04 -1.84 -13.75
CA ASP A 135 -18.93 -1.06 -14.62
C ASP A 135 -19.07 -1.70 -16.01
N LYS A 136 -17.96 -2.16 -16.58
CA LYS A 136 -17.87 -2.74 -17.92
C LYS A 136 -17.24 -4.13 -17.86
N PRO A 137 -18.06 -5.20 -17.59
CA PRO A 137 -17.52 -6.55 -17.40
C PRO A 137 -16.80 -7.14 -18.61
N GLU A 138 -17.10 -6.63 -19.81
CA GLU A 138 -16.46 -7.02 -21.08
C GLU A 138 -15.07 -6.39 -21.26
N LYS A 139 -14.71 -5.39 -20.46
CA LYS A 139 -13.40 -4.72 -20.57
C LYS A 139 -12.25 -5.71 -20.37
N GLU A 140 -11.38 -5.79 -21.38
CA GLU A 140 -10.15 -6.57 -21.31
C GLU A 140 -8.99 -5.74 -20.76
N LEU A 141 -8.16 -6.37 -19.93
CA LEU A 141 -6.98 -5.76 -19.33
C LEU A 141 -5.72 -6.45 -19.86
N SER A 142 -4.84 -5.71 -20.51
CA SER A 142 -3.54 -6.23 -20.96
C SER A 142 -2.66 -6.57 -19.76
N SER A 143 -2.08 -7.79 -19.77
CA SER A 143 -1.21 -8.24 -18.68
C SER A 143 0.13 -7.52 -18.68
N TYR A 144 0.59 -7.13 -17.51
CA TYR A 144 1.96 -6.65 -17.32
C TYR A 144 2.95 -7.81 -17.35
N LEU A 145 4.13 -7.54 -17.91
CA LEU A 145 5.25 -8.48 -17.83
C LEU A 145 5.88 -8.40 -16.42
N PRO A 146 6.22 -9.54 -15.81
CA PRO A 146 6.96 -9.53 -14.57
C PRO A 146 8.37 -8.98 -14.80
N PHE A 147 8.84 -8.13 -13.89
CA PHE A 147 10.24 -7.68 -13.91
C PHE A 147 11.11 -8.61 -13.04
N ASN A 148 12.31 -8.93 -13.54
CA ASN A 148 13.17 -9.89 -12.87
C ASN A 148 13.98 -9.30 -11.70
N SER A 149 14.24 -8.01 -11.72
CA SER A 149 14.98 -7.32 -10.66
C SER A 149 14.70 -5.83 -10.63
N MET A 150 14.85 -5.21 -9.46
CA MET A 150 14.78 -3.75 -9.31
C MET A 150 15.84 -3.02 -10.16
N GLU A 151 16.99 -3.64 -10.41
CA GLU A 151 18.02 -3.08 -11.28
C GLU A 151 17.56 -2.96 -12.73
N GLY A 152 16.67 -3.88 -13.17
CA GLY A 152 16.05 -3.82 -14.49
C GLY A 152 15.27 -2.54 -14.72
N LEU A 153 14.67 -1.98 -13.69
CA LEU A 153 13.85 -0.77 -13.71
C LEU A 153 14.66 0.53 -13.78
N LEU A 154 15.96 0.48 -13.51
CA LEU A 154 16.81 1.68 -13.54
C LEU A 154 17.13 2.10 -14.98
N SER A 155 17.06 3.41 -15.24
CA SER A 155 17.38 3.96 -16.55
C SER A 155 18.83 3.65 -16.97
N GLN A 156 19.05 3.49 -18.26
CA GLN A 156 20.40 3.24 -18.82
C GLN A 156 21.39 4.36 -18.46
N SER A 157 20.92 5.60 -18.41
CA SER A 157 21.74 6.74 -18.00
C SER A 157 22.21 6.66 -16.54
N PHE A 158 21.41 6.05 -15.65
CA PHE A 158 21.80 5.80 -14.27
C PHE A 158 22.82 4.66 -14.20
N LYS A 159 22.58 3.54 -14.92
CA LYS A 159 23.46 2.37 -14.97
C LYS A 159 24.85 2.71 -15.53
N ALA A 160 24.91 3.60 -16.51
CA ALA A 160 26.17 4.05 -17.11
C ALA A 160 27.00 4.98 -16.20
N SER A 161 26.41 5.57 -15.18
CA SER A 161 27.09 6.54 -14.31
C SER A 161 27.79 5.88 -13.13
N LYS A 162 29.05 5.48 -13.31
CA LYS A 162 29.88 4.90 -12.22
C LYS A 162 29.92 5.76 -10.95
N GLY A 163 29.97 7.08 -11.10
CA GLY A 163 29.98 8.02 -9.97
C GLY A 163 28.68 8.01 -9.16
N LYS A 164 27.51 7.91 -9.82
CA LYS A 164 26.21 7.80 -9.13
C LYS A 164 26.09 6.48 -8.38
N ILE A 165 26.53 5.39 -9.00
CA ILE A 165 26.53 4.05 -8.37
C ILE A 165 27.45 4.02 -7.16
N LEU A 166 28.65 4.59 -7.24
CA LEU A 166 29.58 4.63 -6.12
C LEU A 166 29.03 5.46 -4.96
N LYS A 167 28.43 6.63 -5.24
CA LYS A 167 27.75 7.44 -4.22
C LYS A 167 26.59 6.66 -3.58
N ALA A 168 25.75 5.99 -4.36
CA ALA A 168 24.65 5.19 -3.83
C ALA A 168 25.14 4.07 -2.91
N LYS A 169 26.19 3.34 -3.30
CA LYS A 169 26.84 2.31 -2.46
C LYS A 169 27.39 2.90 -1.16
N PHE A 170 28.08 4.02 -1.23
CA PHE A 170 28.60 4.70 -0.04
C PHE A 170 27.49 5.08 0.94
N PHE A 171 26.43 5.76 0.45
CA PHE A 171 25.29 6.11 1.30
C PHE A 171 24.55 4.90 1.84
N SER A 172 24.46 3.82 1.08
CA SER A 172 23.87 2.55 1.53
C SER A 172 24.66 1.94 2.70
N VAL A 173 25.99 1.95 2.63
CA VAL A 173 26.86 1.47 3.73
C VAL A 173 26.71 2.35 4.96
N VAL A 174 26.74 3.67 4.80
CA VAL A 174 26.56 4.63 5.91
C VAL A 174 25.18 4.45 6.56
N ALA A 175 24.13 4.32 5.78
CA ALA A 175 22.79 4.07 6.29
C ALA A 175 22.72 2.73 7.04
N ARG A 176 23.31 1.66 6.49
CA ARG A 176 23.38 0.35 7.15
C ARG A 176 24.08 0.43 8.50
N LEU A 177 25.22 1.07 8.57
CA LEU A 177 25.94 1.29 9.84
C LEU A 177 25.09 2.09 10.83
N PHE A 178 24.48 3.19 10.39
CA PHE A 178 23.60 4.00 11.23
C PHE A 178 22.43 3.19 11.81
N PHE A 179 21.80 2.34 11.02
CA PHE A 179 20.69 1.49 11.48
C PHE A 179 21.18 0.34 12.38
N LEU A 180 22.37 -0.21 12.15
CA LEU A 180 22.96 -1.21 13.05
C LEU A 180 23.21 -0.64 14.44
N PHE A 181 23.75 0.59 14.54
CA PHE A 181 23.96 1.25 15.83
C PHE A 181 22.69 1.74 16.51
N LYS A 182 21.62 1.98 15.73
CA LYS A 182 20.32 2.41 16.22
C LYS A 182 19.31 1.30 16.41
N SER A 183 19.65 0.06 16.12
CA SER A 183 18.78 -1.10 16.34
C SER A 183 18.60 -1.33 17.84
N THR A 184 17.76 -0.52 18.46
CA THR A 184 17.14 -0.86 19.74
C THR A 184 16.24 -2.06 19.46
N LYS A 185 16.44 -3.16 20.20
CA LYS A 185 15.49 -4.28 20.23
C LYS A 185 14.12 -3.69 20.50
N SER A 186 13.33 -3.57 19.46
CA SER A 186 11.96 -3.08 19.57
C SER A 186 11.20 -4.08 20.42
N LYS A 187 10.82 -3.68 21.63
CA LYS A 187 9.81 -4.41 22.38
C LYS A 187 8.57 -4.44 21.49
N LYS A 188 7.99 -5.63 21.32
CA LYS A 188 6.70 -5.75 20.59
C LYS A 188 5.76 -4.69 21.16
N PRO A 189 5.19 -3.82 20.33
CA PRO A 189 4.28 -2.81 20.85
C PRO A 189 3.05 -3.50 21.42
N GLU A 190 2.96 -3.52 22.74
CA GLU A 190 1.76 -3.90 23.46
C GLU A 190 0.76 -2.75 23.33
N GLY A 191 0.01 -2.74 22.26
CA GLY A 191 -0.96 -1.67 22.05
C GLY A 191 -2.02 -2.06 21.02
N GLN A 192 -3.17 -1.44 21.14
CA GLN A 192 -4.21 -1.54 20.11
C GLN A 192 -4.01 -0.43 19.08
N ASN A 193 -4.03 -0.80 17.80
CA ASN A 193 -4.10 0.19 16.74
C ASN A 193 -5.45 0.89 16.78
N TYR A 194 -5.46 2.20 16.56
CA TYR A 194 -6.68 2.98 16.42
C TYR A 194 -6.61 3.83 15.16
N PHE A 195 -7.78 4.16 14.62
CA PHE A 195 -7.91 5.08 13.52
C PHE A 195 -8.28 6.46 14.03
N VAL A 196 -7.61 7.47 13.50
CA VAL A 196 -8.08 8.84 13.54
C VAL A 196 -8.47 9.20 12.12
N HIS A 197 -9.74 9.49 11.91
CA HIS A 197 -10.30 9.82 10.60
C HIS A 197 -11.05 11.14 10.69
N TRP A 198 -10.73 12.03 9.79
CA TRP A 198 -11.47 13.28 9.58
C TRP A 198 -11.52 13.61 8.09
N ARG A 199 -12.48 14.39 7.71
CA ARG A 199 -12.66 14.86 6.34
C ARG A 199 -12.72 16.37 6.34
N LEU A 200 -11.97 17.01 5.46
CA LEU A 200 -12.13 18.40 5.12
C LEU A 200 -13.16 18.50 4.00
N ASP A 201 -14.08 19.46 4.11
CA ASP A 201 -14.97 19.82 3.02
C ASP A 201 -14.20 20.51 1.88
N ALA A 202 -14.90 20.78 0.77
CA ALA A 202 -14.29 21.39 -0.40
C ALA A 202 -13.73 22.79 -0.11
N GLU A 203 -14.44 23.58 0.70
CA GLU A 203 -14.05 24.95 1.06
C GLU A 203 -12.77 24.95 1.90
N LYS A 204 -12.71 24.16 2.96
CA LYS A 204 -11.52 24.03 3.82
C LYS A 204 -10.33 23.44 3.06
N THR A 205 -10.58 22.50 2.14
CA THR A 205 -9.52 21.93 1.28
C THR A 205 -8.96 22.99 0.34
N ALA A 206 -9.82 23.83 -0.26
CA ALA A 206 -9.39 24.92 -1.12
C ALA A 206 -8.60 25.97 -0.34
N ALA A 207 -9.10 26.39 0.84
CA ALA A 207 -8.42 27.34 1.71
C ALA A 207 -7.03 26.85 2.11
N LEU A 208 -6.89 25.59 2.58
CA LEU A 208 -5.59 24.99 2.89
C LEU A 208 -4.64 25.01 1.69
N THR A 209 -5.15 24.73 0.51
CA THR A 209 -4.34 24.72 -0.72
C THR A 209 -3.83 26.11 -1.08
N ILE A 210 -4.68 27.13 -0.94
CA ILE A 210 -4.33 28.54 -1.21
C ILE A 210 -3.27 29.01 -0.21
N GLU A 211 -3.47 28.77 1.09
CA GLU A 211 -2.53 29.14 2.13
C GLU A 211 -1.16 28.48 1.92
N CYS A 212 -1.13 27.19 1.59
CA CYS A 212 0.13 26.50 1.28
C CYS A 212 0.84 27.11 0.07
N LYS A 213 0.11 27.46 -1.00
CA LYS A 213 0.69 28.10 -2.18
C LYS A 213 1.26 29.48 -1.85
N THR A 214 0.52 30.28 -1.08
CA THR A 214 0.95 31.60 -0.64
C THR A 214 2.22 31.54 0.21
N ALA A 215 2.33 30.52 1.07
CA ALA A 215 3.51 30.25 1.87
C ALA A 215 4.67 29.59 1.10
N GLY A 216 4.53 29.32 -0.20
CA GLY A 216 5.55 28.63 -1.01
C GLY A 216 5.79 27.18 -0.57
N ALA A 217 4.80 26.54 0.08
CA ALA A 217 4.91 25.19 0.61
C ALA A 217 3.92 24.23 -0.09
N SER A 218 4.22 22.93 -0.10
CA SER A 218 3.25 21.92 -0.52
C SER A 218 2.30 21.56 0.63
N VAL A 219 1.06 21.17 0.32
CA VAL A 219 0.10 20.64 1.30
C VAL A 219 0.70 19.47 2.08
N TYR A 220 1.49 18.62 1.42
CA TYR A 220 2.19 17.53 2.07
C TYR A 220 3.18 18.01 3.14
N ALA A 221 3.99 19.02 2.85
CA ALA A 221 4.91 19.60 3.82
C ALA A 221 4.17 20.23 5.01
N ALA A 222 3.08 20.93 4.75
CA ALA A 222 2.23 21.50 5.80
C ALA A 222 1.67 20.41 6.72
N LEU A 223 1.13 19.32 6.17
CA LEU A 223 0.64 18.18 6.95
C LEU A 223 1.74 17.52 7.79
N CYS A 224 2.96 17.39 7.25
CA CYS A 224 4.10 16.88 8.02
C CYS A 224 4.41 17.75 9.23
N VAL A 225 4.41 19.08 9.07
CA VAL A 225 4.64 20.04 10.18
C VAL A 225 3.52 19.96 11.21
N ILE A 226 2.26 19.89 10.76
CA ILE A 226 1.10 19.75 11.66
C ILE A 226 1.21 18.47 12.49
N LEU A 227 1.55 17.33 11.87
CA LEU A 227 1.75 16.07 12.57
C LEU A 227 2.88 16.16 13.60
N LEU A 228 4.03 16.76 13.25
CA LEU A 228 5.13 16.96 14.20
C LEU A 228 4.72 17.82 15.40
N LYS A 229 3.99 18.92 15.17
CA LYS A 229 3.46 19.76 16.24
C LYS A 229 2.44 19.02 17.11
N ALA A 230 1.54 18.24 16.52
CA ALA A 230 0.60 17.41 17.26
C ALA A 230 1.32 16.37 18.13
N PHE A 231 2.36 15.72 17.61
CA PHE A 231 3.20 14.82 18.42
C PHE A 231 3.90 15.54 19.56
N GLN A 232 4.41 16.74 19.33
CA GLN A 232 5.03 17.56 20.38
C GLN A 232 4.02 17.93 21.48
N SER A 233 2.80 18.32 21.11
CA SER A 233 1.78 18.70 22.12
C SER A 233 1.35 17.52 23.00
N VAL A 234 1.36 16.29 22.44
CA VAL A 234 0.96 15.08 23.18
C VAL A 234 2.12 14.49 23.99
N LYS A 235 3.34 14.50 23.45
CA LYS A 235 4.51 13.80 24.04
C LYS A 235 5.52 14.74 24.71
N GLY A 236 5.35 16.04 24.58
CA GLY A 236 6.28 17.04 25.13
C GLY A 236 7.72 16.79 24.65
N ASN A 237 8.67 16.87 25.57
CA ASN A 237 10.11 16.67 25.29
C ASN A 237 10.46 15.23 24.85
N LYS A 238 9.55 14.27 24.95
CA LYS A 238 9.73 12.89 24.46
C LYS A 238 9.37 12.74 22.97
N ALA A 239 8.83 13.78 22.34
CA ALA A 239 8.54 13.76 20.92
C ALA A 239 9.84 13.78 20.11
N GLN A 240 9.96 12.84 19.18
CA GLN A 240 11.03 12.90 18.19
C GLN A 240 10.66 13.96 17.14
N GLY A 241 11.48 15.02 16.99
CA GLY A 241 11.27 16.08 16.01
C GLY A 241 11.61 15.66 14.57
N LYS A 242 11.40 14.38 14.23
CA LYS A 242 11.73 13.79 12.92
C LYS A 242 10.55 13.01 12.36
N ILE A 243 10.34 13.17 11.06
CA ILE A 243 9.38 12.40 10.28
C ILE A 243 10.10 11.76 9.08
N ILE A 244 9.78 10.51 8.77
CA ILE A 244 10.26 9.82 7.57
C ILE A 244 9.15 9.92 6.55
N CYS A 245 9.45 10.51 5.41
CA CYS A 245 8.53 10.70 4.31
C CYS A 245 8.92 9.76 3.17
N PRO A 246 8.06 8.81 2.77
CA PRO A 246 8.27 8.04 1.55
C PRO A 246 8.15 8.96 0.33
N VAL A 247 8.96 8.68 -0.69
CA VAL A 247 8.94 9.42 -1.96
C VAL A 247 8.63 8.44 -3.08
N ASP A 248 7.68 8.81 -3.94
CA ASP A 248 7.39 8.04 -5.15
C ASP A 248 8.54 8.21 -6.15
N VAL A 249 9.21 7.09 -6.43
CA VAL A 249 10.35 7.03 -7.34
C VAL A 249 9.98 6.54 -8.75
N ARG A 250 8.70 6.23 -9.03
CA ARG A 250 8.25 5.68 -10.33
C ARG A 250 8.68 6.56 -11.49
N ARG A 251 8.60 7.89 -11.33
CA ARG A 251 9.04 8.86 -12.36
C ARG A 251 10.53 8.78 -12.74
N PHE A 252 11.34 8.06 -11.96
CA PHE A 252 12.77 7.90 -12.21
C PHE A 252 13.14 6.51 -12.74
N VAL A 253 12.17 5.61 -12.84
CA VAL A 253 12.38 4.29 -13.42
C VAL A 253 11.88 4.27 -14.86
N THR A 254 12.39 3.36 -15.65
CA THR A 254 11.92 3.14 -17.02
C THR A 254 10.49 2.64 -16.99
N GLU A 255 9.69 3.04 -17.95
CA GLU A 255 8.33 2.53 -18.14
C GLU A 255 8.34 1.00 -18.24
N ILE A 256 7.43 0.37 -17.53
CA ILE A 256 7.21 -1.07 -17.52
C ILE A 256 5.98 -1.35 -18.38
#